data_5fc8c0a6c03b854d79e25a19ac6e7eb2
#
_entry.id   5fc8c0a6c03b854d79e25a19ac6e7eb2
#
_cell.length_a   1.000
_cell.length_b   1.000
_cell.length_c   1.000
_cell.angle_alpha   90.00
_cell.angle_beta   90.00
_cell.angle_gamma   90.00
#
_symmetry.space_group_name_H-M   'P 1'
#
loop_
_entity.id
_entity.type
_entity.pdbx_description
1 polymer ?
#
loop_
_entity_poly.entity_id
_entity_poly.type
_entity_poly.pdbx_seq_one_letter_code
_entity_poly.pdbx_strand_id
1 'polypeptide(L)'
;VEAGGGSADNAAVAIARLGGEVHLWSRIGCVETGQRALAALTLAGVDTKHSREHFGARKSPSVIIVDNQGEALIVCERDHAMPGNPGWLPLNDIASAGAVLSDTTWHEATSEAFRYAATVNVPTILDIDVAGGLPSREILERTSYAIASAGGLELITHGGGQRDRLGQLIEKGIRHAGVTLGRDGYLGISQNGEVLRQEAFKEKTVDTTGAGDAFHGAFAWALNNNLEDAECARVGAAVAALNCRRLGARAGLPTISELDRFLKARSGRGITTGILRKQS
;
A
#
# COMPACT_ATOMS: atom_id res chain seq x y z
N VAL A 1 13.40 -1.07 19.08
CA VAL A 1 13.72 -1.95 17.95
C VAL A 1 13.87 -1.07 16.71
N GLU A 2 14.96 -1.23 15.95
CA GLU A 2 15.09 -0.61 14.63
C GLU A 2 14.46 -1.54 13.59
N ALA A 3 13.58 -1.00 12.75
CA ALA A 3 12.88 -1.76 11.70
C ALA A 3 12.77 -0.92 10.42
N GLY A 4 12.62 -1.58 9.28
CA GLY A 4 12.31 -0.91 8.03
C GLY A 4 10.94 -0.23 8.08
N GLY A 5 10.80 0.91 7.40
CA GLY A 5 9.57 1.70 7.32
C GLY A 5 9.43 2.37 5.96
N GLY A 6 8.35 3.13 5.79
CA GLY A 6 7.91 3.74 4.53
C GLY A 6 6.75 2.97 3.92
N SER A 7 5.65 3.69 3.55
CA SER A 7 4.40 3.04 3.10
C SER A 7 4.64 2.20 1.86
N ALA A 8 5.21 2.76 0.80
CA ALA A 8 5.55 2.01 -0.41
C ALA A 8 6.54 0.86 -0.15
N ASP A 9 7.55 1.08 0.72
CA ASP A 9 8.53 0.06 1.10
C ASP A 9 7.86 -1.14 1.80
N ASN A 10 6.93 -0.87 2.74
CA ASN A 10 6.21 -1.91 3.48
C ASN A 10 5.25 -2.68 2.56
N ALA A 11 4.54 -1.95 1.68
CA ALA A 11 3.65 -2.56 0.68
C ALA A 11 4.43 -3.45 -0.29
N ALA A 12 5.63 -3.02 -0.75
CA ALA A 12 6.49 -3.81 -1.62
C ALA A 12 6.93 -5.12 -0.95
N VAL A 13 7.32 -5.07 0.33
CA VAL A 13 7.65 -6.29 1.09
C VAL A 13 6.43 -7.21 1.23
N ALA A 14 5.23 -6.66 1.42
CA ALA A 14 4.00 -7.48 1.47
C ALA A 14 3.77 -8.22 0.15
N ILE A 15 3.94 -7.54 -1.00
CA ILE A 15 3.83 -8.15 -2.34
C ILE A 15 4.87 -9.28 -2.51
N ALA A 16 6.15 -9.00 -2.19
CA ALA A 16 7.23 -9.98 -2.31
C ALA A 16 6.99 -11.21 -1.43
N ARG A 17 6.52 -11.02 -0.19
CA ARG A 17 6.17 -12.12 0.74
C ARG A 17 5.05 -13.01 0.22
N LEU A 18 4.14 -12.48 -0.58
CA LEU A 18 3.07 -13.22 -1.26
C LEU A 18 3.56 -13.87 -2.57
N GLY A 19 4.86 -13.76 -2.89
CA GLY A 19 5.47 -14.33 -4.10
C GLY A 19 5.23 -13.49 -5.36
N GLY A 20 4.82 -12.23 -5.21
CA GLY A 20 4.70 -11.29 -6.34
C GLY A 20 6.05 -10.72 -6.73
N GLU A 21 6.27 -10.53 -8.04
CA GLU A 21 7.37 -9.72 -8.55
C GLU A 21 7.05 -8.24 -8.29
N VAL A 22 7.98 -7.50 -7.68
CA VAL A 22 7.78 -6.11 -7.28
C VAL A 22 9.04 -5.29 -7.50
N HIS A 23 8.88 -4.17 -8.22
CA HIS A 23 9.92 -3.19 -8.47
C HIS A 23 9.61 -1.92 -7.68
N LEU A 24 10.52 -1.53 -6.79
CA LEU A 24 10.37 -0.32 -6.00
C LEU A 24 11.13 0.84 -6.62
N TRP A 25 10.41 1.89 -6.95
CA TRP A 25 10.97 3.16 -7.38
C TRP A 25 10.93 4.14 -6.22
N SER A 26 12.08 4.49 -5.71
CA SER A 26 12.15 5.37 -4.54
C SER A 26 13.36 6.29 -4.53
N ARG A 27 13.31 7.29 -3.66
CA ARG A 27 14.43 8.20 -3.38
C ARG A 27 14.95 7.88 -1.99
N ILE A 28 16.26 7.75 -1.87
CA ILE A 28 16.90 7.38 -0.62
C ILE A 28 18.01 8.37 -0.32
N GLY A 29 18.08 8.84 0.92
CA GLY A 29 19.20 9.64 1.38
C GLY A 29 20.48 8.81 1.42
N CYS A 30 21.58 9.37 0.92
CA CYS A 30 22.88 8.70 0.88
C CYS A 30 23.55 8.72 2.27
N VAL A 31 23.00 7.95 3.20
CA VAL A 31 23.54 7.72 4.52
C VAL A 31 23.44 6.22 4.84
N GLU A 32 24.23 5.75 5.80
CA GLU A 32 24.26 4.33 6.20
C GLU A 32 22.85 3.74 6.44
N THR A 33 21.93 4.52 7.04
CA THR A 33 20.55 4.09 7.26
C THR A 33 19.77 3.83 5.96
N GLY A 34 20.02 4.62 4.91
CA GLY A 34 19.42 4.42 3.59
C GLY A 34 19.92 3.15 2.92
N GLN A 35 21.23 2.91 2.95
CA GLN A 35 21.84 1.70 2.40
C GLN A 35 21.37 0.43 3.13
N ARG A 36 21.27 0.48 4.47
CA ARG A 36 20.69 -0.62 5.27
C ARG A 36 19.24 -0.89 4.90
N ALA A 37 18.46 0.18 4.65
CA ALA A 37 17.06 0.03 4.25
C ALA A 37 16.95 -0.66 2.87
N LEU A 38 17.77 -0.26 1.88
CA LEU A 38 17.82 -0.93 0.57
C LEU A 38 18.23 -2.39 0.67
N ALA A 39 19.29 -2.69 1.43
CA ALA A 39 19.75 -4.05 1.63
C ALA A 39 18.65 -4.93 2.25
N ALA A 40 17.90 -4.41 3.23
CA ALA A 40 16.80 -5.11 3.86
C ALA A 40 15.63 -5.37 2.88
N LEU A 41 15.33 -4.43 1.97
CA LEU A 41 14.31 -4.59 0.93
C LEU A 41 14.72 -5.64 -0.10
N THR A 42 15.97 -5.58 -0.59
CA THR A 42 16.52 -6.57 -1.52
C THR A 42 16.50 -7.98 -0.90
N LEU A 43 16.90 -8.10 0.38
CA LEU A 43 16.83 -9.38 1.11
C LEU A 43 15.40 -9.91 1.25
N ALA A 44 14.41 -9.00 1.33
CA ALA A 44 13.00 -9.37 1.36
C ALA A 44 12.42 -9.74 -0.02
N GLY A 45 13.22 -9.68 -1.10
CA GLY A 45 12.81 -10.04 -2.45
C GLY A 45 12.24 -8.88 -3.28
N VAL A 46 12.44 -7.63 -2.85
CA VAL A 46 12.04 -6.43 -3.60
C VAL A 46 13.16 -6.04 -4.58
N ASP A 47 12.83 -5.85 -5.85
CA ASP A 47 13.79 -5.25 -6.82
C ASP A 47 13.91 -3.74 -6.54
N THR A 48 15.08 -3.33 -6.10
CA THR A 48 15.40 -1.93 -5.73
C THR A 48 16.31 -1.24 -6.73
N LYS A 49 16.53 -1.83 -7.93
CA LYS A 49 17.48 -1.28 -8.95
C LYS A 49 17.15 0.15 -9.35
N HIS A 50 15.89 0.57 -9.24
CA HIS A 50 15.40 1.91 -9.52
C HIS A 50 15.09 2.72 -8.25
N SER A 51 15.75 2.40 -7.15
CA SER A 51 15.80 3.23 -5.95
C SER A 51 17.09 4.05 -5.98
N ARG A 52 16.96 5.38 -6.10
CA ARG A 52 18.11 6.26 -6.32
C ARG A 52 18.57 6.93 -5.04
N GLU A 53 19.87 6.84 -4.77
CA GLU A 53 20.52 7.56 -3.68
C GLU A 53 20.74 9.04 -4.03
N HIS A 54 20.46 9.92 -3.06
CA HIS A 54 20.67 11.36 -3.19
C HIS A 54 21.64 11.86 -2.13
N PHE A 55 22.79 12.37 -2.58
CA PHE A 55 23.79 12.97 -1.72
C PHE A 55 23.26 14.28 -1.10
N GLY A 56 23.49 14.46 0.20
CA GLY A 56 23.03 15.63 0.94
C GLY A 56 21.60 15.53 1.48
N ALA A 57 20.79 14.59 1.00
CA ALA A 57 19.51 14.27 1.60
C ALA A 57 19.65 13.20 2.70
N ARG A 58 18.80 13.28 3.72
CA ARG A 58 18.76 12.31 4.82
C ARG A 58 17.46 11.50 4.73
N LYS A 59 17.54 10.20 4.94
CA LYS A 59 16.34 9.43 5.26
C LYS A 59 16.10 9.62 6.74
N SER A 60 15.12 10.44 7.08
CA SER A 60 14.78 10.70 8.48
C SER A 60 14.15 9.46 9.10
N PRO A 61 14.64 8.99 10.25
CA PRO A 61 13.98 7.92 10.98
C PRO A 61 12.65 8.42 11.53
N SER A 62 11.67 7.54 11.58
CA SER A 62 10.44 7.78 12.32
C SER A 62 10.56 7.15 13.71
N VAL A 63 10.08 7.85 14.72
CA VAL A 63 9.89 7.28 16.07
C VAL A 63 8.44 6.80 16.16
N ILE A 64 8.27 5.53 16.44
CA ILE A 64 6.96 4.92 16.59
C ILE A 64 6.77 4.52 18.04
N ILE A 65 5.75 5.07 18.68
CA ILE A 65 5.33 4.76 20.04
C ILE A 65 4.08 3.90 19.93
N VAL A 66 4.18 2.65 20.34
CA VAL A 66 3.05 1.72 20.34
C VAL A 66 2.53 1.60 21.77
N ASP A 67 1.24 1.82 21.97
CA ASP A 67 0.61 1.71 23.29
C ASP A 67 0.27 0.25 23.63
N ASN A 68 -0.33 0.03 24.81
CA ASN A 68 -0.70 -1.29 25.29
C ASN A 68 -1.93 -1.90 24.58
N GLN A 69 -2.57 -1.15 23.68
CA GLN A 69 -3.66 -1.62 22.81
C GLN A 69 -3.16 -1.91 21.38
N GLY A 70 -1.87 -1.66 21.11
CA GLY A 70 -1.26 -1.84 19.80
C GLY A 70 -1.44 -0.65 18.85
N GLU A 71 -2.01 0.47 19.32
CA GLU A 71 -2.15 1.69 18.51
C GLU A 71 -0.82 2.43 18.42
N ALA A 72 -0.51 2.95 17.24
CA ALA A 72 0.77 3.59 16.95
C ALA A 72 0.65 5.11 16.82
N LEU A 73 1.51 5.84 17.56
CA LEU A 73 1.81 7.25 17.31
C LEU A 73 3.12 7.34 16.55
N ILE A 74 3.10 7.97 15.38
CA ILE A 74 4.27 8.09 14.49
C ILE A 74 4.73 9.55 14.49
N VAL A 75 5.97 9.78 14.89
CA VAL A 75 6.66 11.07 14.78
C VAL A 75 7.74 10.95 13.71
N CYS A 76 7.60 11.66 12.61
CA CYS A 76 8.57 11.67 11.51
C CYS A 76 8.96 13.09 11.10
N GLU A 77 10.19 13.25 10.66
CA GLU A 77 10.67 14.44 9.99
C GLU A 77 10.78 14.14 8.49
N ARG A 78 10.43 15.10 7.64
CA ARG A 78 10.64 14.99 6.20
C ARG A 78 11.84 15.83 5.81
N ASP A 79 12.77 15.23 5.07
CA ASP A 79 13.87 15.98 4.50
C ASP A 79 13.43 16.71 3.23
N HIS A 80 13.36 18.03 3.31
CA HIS A 80 13.02 18.91 2.18
C HIS A 80 14.14 19.00 1.12
N ALA A 81 15.33 18.47 1.40
CA ALA A 81 16.44 18.40 0.43
C ALA A 81 16.27 17.24 -0.58
N MET A 82 15.28 16.37 -0.40
CA MET A 82 15.03 15.25 -1.32
C MET A 82 14.50 15.77 -2.67
N PRO A 83 15.24 15.59 -3.81
CA PRO A 83 14.84 16.12 -5.11
C PRO A 83 13.51 15.55 -5.59
N GLY A 84 12.62 16.41 -6.12
CA GLY A 84 11.32 15.98 -6.65
C GLY A 84 11.39 15.34 -8.04
N ASN A 85 12.39 15.68 -8.87
CA ASN A 85 12.45 15.32 -10.29
C ASN A 85 12.43 13.79 -10.54
N PRO A 86 11.38 13.22 -11.20
CA PRO A 86 11.23 11.81 -11.50
C PRO A 86 11.80 11.42 -12.88
N GLY A 87 12.43 12.32 -13.62
CA GLY A 87 12.80 12.14 -15.04
C GLY A 87 13.77 10.97 -15.32
N TRP A 88 14.26 10.31 -14.29
CA TRP A 88 15.11 9.12 -14.40
C TRP A 88 14.34 7.79 -14.21
N LEU A 89 13.04 7.84 -13.93
CA LEU A 89 12.23 6.65 -13.75
C LEU A 89 12.03 5.91 -15.08
N PRO A 90 12.11 4.57 -15.09
CA PRO A 90 11.92 3.77 -16.28
C PRO A 90 10.43 3.59 -16.57
N LEU A 91 9.73 4.65 -16.94
CA LEU A 91 8.28 4.64 -17.11
C LEU A 91 7.79 3.55 -18.08
N ASN A 92 8.62 3.19 -19.09
CA ASN A 92 8.27 2.13 -20.05
C ASN A 92 8.09 0.75 -19.39
N ASP A 93 8.72 0.50 -18.24
CA ASP A 93 8.59 -0.77 -17.53
C ASP A 93 7.16 -0.97 -17.00
N ILE A 94 6.39 0.13 -16.83
CA ILE A 94 4.98 0.08 -16.44
C ILE A 94 4.14 -0.74 -17.41
N ALA A 95 4.47 -0.75 -18.71
CA ALA A 95 3.72 -1.50 -19.72
C ALA A 95 3.68 -3.01 -19.46
N SER A 96 4.63 -3.55 -18.72
CA SER A 96 4.68 -4.96 -18.31
C SER A 96 4.14 -5.22 -16.90
N ALA A 97 3.78 -4.17 -16.15
CA ALA A 97 3.27 -4.29 -14.81
C ALA A 97 1.79 -4.65 -14.79
N GLY A 98 1.35 -5.38 -13.79
CA GLY A 98 -0.06 -5.67 -13.57
C GLY A 98 -0.80 -4.56 -12.80
N ALA A 99 -0.07 -3.73 -12.05
CA ALA A 99 -0.59 -2.54 -11.37
C ALA A 99 0.55 -1.60 -10.97
N VAL A 100 0.23 -0.32 -10.80
CA VAL A 100 1.10 0.68 -10.19
C VAL A 100 0.50 1.09 -8.85
N LEU A 101 1.20 0.82 -7.75
CA LEU A 101 0.84 1.28 -6.41
C LEU A 101 1.73 2.45 -6.01
N SER A 102 1.14 3.55 -5.57
CA SER A 102 1.87 4.72 -5.07
C SER A 102 1.22 5.26 -3.81
N ASP A 103 2.06 5.83 -2.94
CA ASP A 103 1.61 6.70 -1.87
C ASP A 103 1.65 8.18 -2.31
N THR A 104 1.28 9.09 -1.41
CA THR A 104 1.25 10.54 -1.68
C THR A 104 2.52 11.26 -1.24
N THR A 105 3.65 10.57 -1.03
CA THR A 105 4.89 11.19 -0.54
C THR A 105 5.78 11.76 -1.66
N TRP A 106 5.67 11.26 -2.89
CA TRP A 106 6.41 11.72 -4.07
C TRP A 106 5.47 12.05 -5.22
N HIS A 107 4.84 13.22 -5.13
CA HIS A 107 3.79 13.64 -6.07
C HIS A 107 4.23 13.65 -7.54
N GLU A 108 5.45 14.12 -7.82
CA GLU A 108 5.95 14.22 -9.19
C GLU A 108 6.11 12.83 -9.83
N ALA A 109 6.62 11.85 -9.09
CA ALA A 109 6.75 10.48 -9.59
C ALA A 109 5.38 9.81 -9.74
N THR A 110 4.48 10.02 -8.77
CA THR A 110 3.11 9.49 -8.82
C THR A 110 2.37 10.03 -10.04
N SER A 111 2.46 11.35 -10.30
CA SER A 111 1.83 11.99 -11.46
C SER A 111 2.35 11.42 -12.78
N GLU A 112 3.68 11.30 -12.95
CA GLU A 112 4.29 10.76 -14.15
C GLU A 112 3.99 9.28 -14.35
N ALA A 113 4.10 8.47 -13.29
CA ALA A 113 3.80 7.04 -13.35
C ALA A 113 2.33 6.78 -13.70
N PHE A 114 1.39 7.51 -13.07
CA PHE A 114 -0.04 7.34 -13.34
C PHE A 114 -0.44 7.86 -14.72
N ARG A 115 0.20 8.96 -15.17
CA ARG A 115 0.02 9.46 -16.53
C ARG A 115 0.45 8.41 -17.56
N TYR A 116 1.61 7.77 -17.38
CA TYR A 116 2.08 6.73 -18.29
C TYR A 116 1.21 5.47 -18.19
N ALA A 117 0.86 5.02 -17.00
CA ALA A 117 0.01 3.86 -16.76
C ALA A 117 -1.34 3.97 -17.50
N ALA A 118 -1.94 5.18 -17.53
CA ALA A 118 -3.16 5.44 -18.28
C ALA A 118 -2.99 5.24 -19.79
N THR A 119 -1.80 5.53 -20.37
CA THR A 119 -1.55 5.33 -21.81
C THR A 119 -1.41 3.87 -22.21
N VAL A 120 -1.08 3.00 -21.25
CA VAL A 120 -0.86 1.55 -21.46
C VAL A 120 -1.92 0.68 -20.77
N ASN A 121 -2.99 1.29 -20.25
CA ASN A 121 -4.10 0.63 -19.56
C ASN A 121 -3.69 -0.23 -18.35
N VAL A 122 -2.66 0.17 -17.63
CA VAL A 122 -2.26 -0.46 -16.37
C VAL A 122 -3.01 0.21 -15.21
N PRO A 123 -3.69 -0.56 -14.33
CA PRO A 123 -4.44 0.02 -13.22
C PRO A 123 -3.51 0.68 -12.20
N THR A 124 -3.97 1.80 -11.66
CA THR A 124 -3.27 2.59 -10.66
C THR A 124 -3.96 2.48 -9.30
N ILE A 125 -3.19 2.31 -8.25
CA ILE A 125 -3.67 2.25 -6.87
C ILE A 125 -3.00 3.38 -6.10
N LEU A 126 -3.78 4.24 -5.47
CA LEU A 126 -3.29 5.34 -4.64
C LEU A 126 -3.58 5.05 -3.17
N ASP A 127 -2.52 4.95 -2.37
CA ASP A 127 -2.59 4.93 -0.92
C ASP A 127 -2.68 6.37 -0.40
N ILE A 128 -3.80 6.72 0.23
CA ILE A 128 -4.08 8.06 0.72
C ILE A 128 -4.08 8.06 2.24
N ASP A 129 -2.97 8.52 2.81
CA ASP A 129 -2.82 8.64 4.25
C ASP A 129 -2.47 10.07 4.69
N VAL A 130 -2.74 10.39 5.95
CA VAL A 130 -2.45 11.71 6.57
C VAL A 130 -0.98 12.10 6.44
N ALA A 131 -0.08 11.12 6.46
CA ALA A 131 1.35 11.35 6.37
C ALA A 131 1.83 11.72 4.95
N GLY A 132 1.10 11.38 3.88
CA GLY A 132 1.53 11.57 2.50
C GLY A 132 1.33 13.00 1.96
N GLY A 133 0.38 13.73 2.47
CA GLY A 133 -0.09 15.01 1.92
C GLY A 133 -1.25 14.83 0.94
N LEU A 134 -1.81 15.95 0.47
CA LEU A 134 -2.97 15.93 -0.42
C LEU A 134 -2.56 15.54 -1.84
N PRO A 135 -3.16 14.54 -2.48
CA PRO A 135 -2.93 14.26 -3.88
C PRO A 135 -3.45 15.42 -4.75
N SER A 136 -2.73 15.73 -5.81
CA SER A 136 -3.21 16.73 -6.78
C SER A 136 -4.46 16.21 -7.52
N ARG A 137 -5.23 17.14 -8.09
CA ARG A 137 -6.37 16.78 -8.95
C ARG A 137 -5.94 15.86 -10.10
N GLU A 138 -4.79 16.13 -10.71
CA GLU A 138 -4.24 15.35 -11.80
C GLU A 138 -3.97 13.88 -11.41
N ILE A 139 -3.45 13.64 -10.20
CA ILE A 139 -3.22 12.29 -9.68
C ILE A 139 -4.56 11.58 -9.49
N LEU A 140 -5.55 12.26 -8.86
CA LEU A 140 -6.87 11.67 -8.61
C LEU A 140 -7.58 11.27 -9.92
N GLU A 141 -7.55 12.12 -10.95
CA GLU A 141 -8.18 11.86 -12.25
C GLU A 141 -7.55 10.64 -12.98
N ARG A 142 -6.36 10.21 -12.60
CA ARG A 142 -5.64 9.05 -13.17
C ARG A 142 -5.58 7.85 -12.21
N THR A 143 -6.28 7.96 -11.09
CA THR A 143 -6.34 6.88 -10.10
C THR A 143 -7.47 5.93 -10.42
N SER A 144 -7.15 4.64 -10.60
CA SER A 144 -8.16 3.60 -10.78
C SER A 144 -8.77 3.17 -9.45
N TYR A 145 -7.92 2.97 -8.44
CA TYR A 145 -8.27 2.54 -7.10
C TYR A 145 -7.72 3.55 -6.09
N ALA A 146 -8.58 4.33 -5.45
CA ALA A 146 -8.20 5.21 -4.33
C ALA A 146 -8.56 4.52 -3.02
N ILE A 147 -7.57 4.14 -2.24
CA ILE A 147 -7.78 3.51 -0.94
C ILE A 147 -7.17 4.42 0.13
N ALA A 148 -8.01 4.93 1.00
CA ALA A 148 -7.62 5.89 2.03
C ALA A 148 -7.62 5.25 3.42
N SER A 149 -6.80 5.77 4.34
CA SER A 149 -7.11 5.66 5.76
C SER A 149 -8.32 6.53 6.12
N ALA A 150 -8.97 6.28 7.25
CA ALA A 150 -10.08 7.11 7.70
C ALA A 150 -9.71 8.60 7.76
N GLY A 151 -8.54 8.92 8.33
CA GLY A 151 -8.02 10.29 8.37
C GLY A 151 -7.66 10.83 6.99
N GLY A 152 -7.07 10.00 6.11
CA GLY A 152 -6.75 10.38 4.73
C GLY A 152 -8.00 10.72 3.93
N LEU A 153 -9.09 9.95 4.10
CA LEU A 153 -10.37 10.22 3.45
C LEU A 153 -10.97 11.55 3.91
N GLU A 154 -10.87 11.86 5.21
CA GLU A 154 -11.35 13.14 5.76
C GLU A 154 -10.60 14.35 5.22
N LEU A 155 -9.32 14.22 4.94
CA LEU A 155 -8.49 15.29 4.39
C LEU A 155 -8.86 15.67 2.94
N ILE A 156 -9.31 14.70 2.13
CA ILE A 156 -9.53 14.90 0.69
C ILE A 156 -11.01 15.05 0.30
N THR A 157 -11.92 14.94 1.28
CA THR A 157 -13.37 15.00 1.09
C THR A 157 -14.04 15.91 2.12
N HIS A 158 -15.31 16.26 1.91
CA HIS A 158 -16.02 17.20 2.75
C HIS A 158 -17.35 16.62 3.26
N GLY A 159 -17.60 16.72 4.57
CA GLY A 159 -18.89 16.37 5.19
C GLY A 159 -19.37 14.95 4.94
N GLY A 160 -20.48 14.58 5.55
CA GLY A 160 -21.11 13.27 5.37
C GLY A 160 -20.41 12.10 6.06
N GLY A 161 -21.03 10.92 5.95
CA GLY A 161 -20.46 9.65 6.39
C GLY A 161 -19.43 9.10 5.40
N GLN A 162 -18.78 8.00 5.76
CA GLN A 162 -17.76 7.37 4.91
C GLN A 162 -18.26 7.06 3.49
N ARG A 163 -19.50 6.58 3.36
CA ARG A 163 -20.12 6.30 2.06
C ARG A 163 -20.25 7.56 1.20
N ASP A 164 -20.68 8.66 1.78
CA ASP A 164 -20.84 9.92 1.05
C ASP A 164 -19.49 10.47 0.62
N ARG A 165 -18.48 10.37 1.49
CA ARG A 165 -17.09 10.74 1.20
C ARG A 165 -16.48 9.90 0.07
N LEU A 166 -16.68 8.58 0.09
CA LEU A 166 -16.24 7.71 -1.00
C LEU A 166 -16.96 8.05 -2.31
N GLY A 167 -18.26 8.40 -2.26
CA GLY A 167 -19.02 8.88 -3.41
C GLY A 167 -18.38 10.08 -4.09
N GLN A 168 -17.85 11.04 -3.31
CA GLN A 168 -17.13 12.21 -3.86
C GLN A 168 -15.87 11.83 -4.64
N LEU A 169 -15.23 10.72 -4.29
CA LEU A 169 -14.08 10.20 -5.06
C LEU A 169 -14.55 9.53 -6.36
N ILE A 170 -15.65 8.79 -6.34
CA ILE A 170 -16.26 8.20 -7.53
C ILE A 170 -16.68 9.29 -8.53
N GLU A 171 -17.26 10.41 -8.06
CA GLU A 171 -17.63 11.57 -8.88
C GLU A 171 -16.42 12.22 -9.59
N LYS A 172 -15.20 12.02 -9.08
CA LYS A 172 -13.95 12.45 -9.72
C LYS A 172 -13.45 11.48 -10.82
N GLY A 173 -14.19 10.40 -11.10
CA GLY A 173 -13.85 9.41 -12.13
C GLY A 173 -13.06 8.21 -11.62
N ILE A 174 -12.84 8.08 -10.30
CA ILE A 174 -12.16 6.93 -9.71
C ILE A 174 -13.05 5.70 -9.86
N ARG A 175 -12.47 4.60 -10.38
CA ARG A 175 -13.20 3.34 -10.62
C ARG A 175 -13.64 2.66 -9.33
N HIS A 176 -12.81 2.69 -8.30
CA HIS A 176 -13.06 2.10 -6.99
C HIS A 176 -12.47 2.99 -5.90
N ALA A 177 -13.30 3.47 -4.99
CA ALA A 177 -12.89 4.23 -3.82
C ALA A 177 -13.11 3.39 -2.56
N GLY A 178 -12.10 3.34 -1.68
CA GLY A 178 -12.16 2.56 -0.47
C GLY A 178 -11.55 3.27 0.73
N VAL A 179 -11.94 2.81 1.93
CA VAL A 179 -11.40 3.30 3.19
C VAL A 179 -11.10 2.12 4.13
N THR A 180 -9.90 2.12 4.68
CA THR A 180 -9.51 1.19 5.76
C THR A 180 -9.91 1.78 7.11
N LEU A 181 -10.56 0.97 7.95
CA LEU A 181 -11.23 1.36 9.19
C LEU A 181 -10.64 0.65 10.41
N GLY A 182 -9.39 0.19 10.32
CA GLY A 182 -8.72 -0.55 11.38
C GLY A 182 -9.53 -1.77 11.81
N ARG A 183 -9.98 -1.81 13.06
CA ARG A 183 -10.76 -2.93 13.63
C ARG A 183 -12.14 -3.11 12.99
N ASP A 184 -12.65 -2.10 12.30
CA ASP A 184 -13.96 -2.14 11.62
C ASP A 184 -13.84 -2.64 10.17
N GLY A 185 -12.62 -2.91 9.72
CA GLY A 185 -12.34 -3.52 8.42
C GLY A 185 -12.20 -2.54 7.27
N TYR A 186 -12.94 -2.76 6.19
CA TYR A 186 -12.84 -2.00 4.95
C TYR A 186 -14.22 -1.73 4.36
N LEU A 187 -14.41 -0.53 3.84
CA LEU A 187 -15.58 -0.13 3.04
C LEU A 187 -15.09 0.35 1.68
N GLY A 188 -15.66 -0.19 0.60
CA GLY A 188 -15.39 0.25 -0.76
C GLY A 188 -16.67 0.55 -1.53
N ILE A 189 -16.57 1.44 -2.52
CA ILE A 189 -17.63 1.74 -3.49
C ILE A 189 -17.00 1.72 -4.88
N SER A 190 -17.62 1.01 -5.79
CA SER A 190 -17.22 1.00 -7.20
C SER A 190 -17.99 2.05 -8.01
N GLN A 191 -17.50 2.36 -9.20
CA GLN A 191 -18.10 3.34 -10.10
C GLN A 191 -19.54 2.98 -10.52
N ASN A 192 -19.91 1.70 -10.51
CA ASN A 192 -21.28 1.24 -10.77
C ASN A 192 -22.21 1.32 -9.54
N GLY A 193 -21.73 1.87 -8.41
CA GLY A 193 -22.49 2.05 -7.18
C GLY A 193 -22.52 0.83 -6.26
N GLU A 194 -21.80 -0.24 -6.59
CA GLU A 194 -21.69 -1.42 -5.74
C GLU A 194 -20.92 -1.10 -4.47
N VAL A 195 -21.47 -1.46 -3.31
CA VAL A 195 -20.90 -1.26 -2.00
C VAL A 195 -20.29 -2.56 -1.49
N LEU A 196 -19.01 -2.51 -1.20
CA LEU A 196 -18.25 -3.64 -0.69
C LEU A 196 -17.90 -3.39 0.78
N ARG A 197 -18.21 -4.37 1.65
CA ARG A 197 -17.79 -4.38 3.05
C ARG A 197 -16.97 -5.62 3.32
N GLN A 198 -15.80 -5.44 3.92
CA GLN A 198 -14.97 -6.52 4.43
C GLN A 198 -14.72 -6.26 5.92
N GLU A 199 -15.24 -7.12 6.77
CA GLU A 199 -14.94 -7.06 8.22
C GLU A 199 -13.46 -7.38 8.48
N ALA A 200 -12.88 -6.76 9.50
CA ALA A 200 -11.54 -7.11 9.94
C ALA A 200 -11.51 -8.55 10.49
N PHE A 201 -10.44 -9.26 10.17
CA PHE A 201 -10.17 -10.55 10.81
C PHE A 201 -9.74 -10.33 12.26
N LYS A 202 -10.49 -10.92 13.20
CA LYS A 202 -10.21 -10.79 14.63
C LYS A 202 -8.97 -11.59 15.00
N GLU A 203 -7.89 -10.89 15.32
CA GLU A 203 -6.61 -11.43 15.74
C GLU A 203 -6.10 -10.71 17.01
N LYS A 204 -5.20 -11.37 17.74
CA LYS A 204 -4.53 -10.72 18.86
C LYS A 204 -3.54 -9.69 18.30
N THR A 205 -3.89 -8.42 18.38
CA THR A 205 -3.06 -7.31 17.94
C THR A 205 -1.90 -7.09 18.93
N VAL A 206 -0.70 -6.96 18.38
CA VAL A 206 0.53 -6.58 19.09
C VAL A 206 0.96 -5.19 18.66
N ASP A 207 0.87 -4.90 17.34
CA ASP A 207 1.32 -3.64 16.75
C ASP A 207 0.55 -3.40 15.43
N THR A 208 -0.07 -2.23 15.27
CA THR A 208 -0.82 -1.87 14.06
C THR A 208 0.05 -1.17 13.01
N THR A 209 1.32 -0.92 13.31
CA THR A 209 2.24 -0.27 12.37
C THR A 209 2.34 -1.05 11.06
N GLY A 210 2.17 -0.36 9.94
CA GLY A 210 2.24 -0.96 8.60
C GLY A 210 1.02 -1.81 8.22
N ALA A 211 -0.07 -1.82 9.00
CA ALA A 211 -1.27 -2.58 8.66
C ALA A 211 -1.93 -2.04 7.38
N GLY A 212 -1.99 -0.72 7.20
CA GLY A 212 -2.46 -0.06 5.97
C GLY A 212 -1.58 -0.44 4.78
N ASP A 213 -0.26 -0.33 4.94
CA ASP A 213 0.71 -0.66 3.90
C ASP A 213 0.58 -2.14 3.47
N ALA A 214 0.44 -3.04 4.45
CA ALA A 214 0.22 -4.47 4.23
C ALA A 214 -1.09 -4.74 3.48
N PHE A 215 -2.17 -4.00 3.81
CA PHE A 215 -3.43 -4.05 3.08
C PHE A 215 -3.25 -3.63 1.62
N HIS A 216 -2.62 -2.47 1.36
CA HIS A 216 -2.42 -1.94 0.01
C HIS A 216 -1.55 -2.87 -0.85
N GLY A 217 -0.44 -3.36 -0.30
CA GLY A 217 0.43 -4.32 -1.00
C GLY A 217 -0.29 -5.62 -1.35
N ALA A 218 -1.05 -6.17 -0.42
CA ALA A 218 -1.81 -7.40 -0.64
C ALA A 218 -3.00 -7.19 -1.60
N PHE A 219 -3.67 -6.04 -1.56
CA PHE A 219 -4.70 -5.66 -2.52
C PHE A 219 -4.12 -5.55 -3.94
N ALA A 220 -2.99 -4.87 -4.11
CA ALA A 220 -2.30 -4.76 -5.39
C ALA A 220 -1.87 -6.13 -5.94
N TRP A 221 -1.32 -6.99 -5.07
CA TRP A 221 -0.98 -8.37 -5.42
C TRP A 221 -2.21 -9.16 -5.89
N ALA A 222 -3.33 -9.05 -5.19
CA ALA A 222 -4.57 -9.73 -5.52
C ALA A 222 -5.15 -9.24 -6.85
N LEU A 223 -5.14 -7.92 -7.08
CA LEU A 223 -5.57 -7.28 -8.32
C LEU A 223 -4.73 -7.78 -9.52
N ASN A 224 -3.40 -7.82 -9.38
CA ASN A 224 -2.50 -8.36 -10.40
C ASN A 224 -2.75 -9.85 -10.72
N ASN A 225 -3.32 -10.59 -9.76
CA ASN A 225 -3.74 -11.98 -9.96
C ASN A 225 -5.19 -12.11 -10.49
N ASN A 226 -5.78 -11.01 -10.95
CA ASN A 226 -7.13 -10.94 -11.52
C ASN A 226 -8.23 -11.39 -10.55
N LEU A 227 -8.07 -11.10 -9.26
CA LEU A 227 -9.14 -11.31 -8.29
C LEU A 227 -10.14 -10.15 -8.35
N GLU A 228 -11.40 -10.47 -8.08
CA GLU A 228 -12.48 -9.48 -7.95
C GLU A 228 -12.21 -8.55 -6.76
N ASP A 229 -12.72 -7.31 -6.80
CA ASP A 229 -12.50 -6.28 -5.77
C ASP A 229 -12.80 -6.79 -4.34
N ALA A 230 -13.85 -7.61 -4.18
CA ALA A 230 -14.20 -8.22 -2.89
C ALA A 230 -13.10 -9.17 -2.37
N GLU A 231 -12.49 -9.95 -3.26
CA GLU A 231 -11.39 -10.83 -2.90
C GLU A 231 -10.10 -10.03 -2.64
N CYS A 232 -9.86 -8.96 -3.41
CA CYS A 232 -8.74 -8.05 -3.14
C CYS A 232 -8.84 -7.46 -1.73
N ALA A 233 -10.01 -6.97 -1.34
CA ALA A 233 -10.26 -6.45 0.00
C ALA A 233 -10.13 -7.54 1.08
N ARG A 234 -10.62 -8.77 0.83
CA ARG A 234 -10.49 -9.90 1.75
C ARG A 234 -9.04 -10.30 1.97
N VAL A 235 -8.25 -10.38 0.90
CA VAL A 235 -6.82 -10.67 0.94
C VAL A 235 -6.08 -9.56 1.68
N GLY A 236 -6.35 -8.29 1.35
CA GLY A 236 -5.78 -7.13 2.04
C GLY A 236 -6.04 -7.15 3.55
N ALA A 237 -7.29 -7.36 3.95
CA ALA A 237 -7.68 -7.43 5.36
C ALA A 237 -7.01 -8.59 6.11
N ALA A 238 -6.85 -9.75 5.46
CA ALA A 238 -6.20 -10.91 6.06
C ALA A 238 -4.70 -10.68 6.27
N VAL A 239 -4.00 -10.09 5.29
CA VAL A 239 -2.57 -9.79 5.39
C VAL A 239 -2.32 -8.72 6.45
N ALA A 240 -3.14 -7.67 6.50
CA ALA A 240 -3.09 -6.65 7.54
C ALA A 240 -3.27 -7.24 8.94
N ALA A 241 -4.28 -8.11 9.13
CA ALA A 241 -4.51 -8.77 10.41
C ALA A 241 -3.35 -9.67 10.85
N LEU A 242 -2.76 -10.42 9.91
CA LEU A 242 -1.58 -11.24 10.18
C LEU A 242 -0.36 -10.39 10.53
N ASN A 243 -0.17 -9.26 9.85
CA ASN A 243 0.94 -8.34 10.13
C ASN A 243 0.85 -7.78 11.56
N CYS A 244 -0.34 -7.43 12.03
CA CYS A 244 -0.56 -6.90 13.38
C CYS A 244 -0.23 -7.87 14.53
N ARG A 245 0.07 -9.14 14.26
CA ARG A 245 0.41 -10.15 15.29
C ARG A 245 1.82 -10.03 15.84
N ARG A 246 2.68 -9.21 15.23
CA ARG A 246 4.08 -9.04 15.63
C ARG A 246 4.46 -7.56 15.68
N LEU A 247 5.44 -7.24 16.52
CA LEU A 247 5.98 -5.90 16.64
C LEU A 247 6.78 -5.53 15.39
N GLY A 248 6.47 -4.38 14.78
CA GLY A 248 7.13 -3.82 13.59
C GLY A 248 6.33 -4.00 12.32
N ALA A 249 6.50 -3.04 11.39
CA ALA A 249 5.67 -2.88 10.20
C ALA A 249 5.68 -4.06 9.19
N ARG A 250 6.65 -4.97 9.30
CA ARG A 250 6.86 -6.07 8.32
C ARG A 250 6.98 -7.45 8.97
N ALA A 251 7.14 -7.51 10.31
CA ALA A 251 7.52 -8.75 10.99
C ALA A 251 6.42 -9.83 10.95
N GLY A 252 5.17 -9.43 10.81
CA GLY A 252 4.02 -10.31 10.72
C GLY A 252 3.54 -10.63 9.30
N LEU A 253 4.16 -10.05 8.26
CA LEU A 253 3.75 -10.28 6.88
C LEU A 253 3.82 -11.76 6.49
N PRO A 254 2.71 -12.36 6.04
CA PRO A 254 2.64 -13.78 5.74
C PRO A 254 3.25 -14.11 4.38
N THR A 255 3.67 -15.36 4.23
CA THR A 255 3.83 -16.00 2.92
C THR A 255 2.46 -16.35 2.34
N ILE A 256 2.42 -16.64 1.01
CA ILE A 256 1.19 -17.10 0.34
C ILE A 256 0.58 -18.34 1.01
N SER A 257 1.41 -19.29 1.45
CA SER A 257 0.96 -20.52 2.12
C SER A 257 0.39 -20.26 3.52
N GLU A 258 0.96 -19.30 4.25
CA GLU A 258 0.44 -18.88 5.56
C GLU A 258 -0.89 -18.15 5.40
N LEU A 259 -1.01 -17.26 4.41
CA LEU A 259 -2.24 -16.55 4.09
C LEU A 259 -3.36 -17.53 3.68
N ASP A 260 -3.07 -18.49 2.79
CA ASP A 260 -4.06 -19.49 2.36
C ASP A 260 -4.58 -20.33 3.52
N ARG A 261 -3.68 -20.78 4.38
CA ARG A 261 -4.03 -21.53 5.60
C ARG A 261 -4.90 -20.70 6.54
N PHE A 262 -4.54 -19.42 6.73
CA PHE A 262 -5.30 -18.52 7.57
C PHE A 262 -6.71 -18.28 7.03
N LEU A 263 -6.85 -18.00 5.74
CA LEU A 263 -8.15 -17.77 5.10
C LEU A 263 -9.04 -19.02 5.15
N LYS A 264 -8.48 -20.21 4.90
CA LYS A 264 -9.20 -21.48 5.03
C LYS A 264 -9.74 -21.68 6.45
N ALA A 265 -8.92 -21.42 7.45
CA ALA A 265 -9.29 -21.56 8.85
C ALA A 265 -10.38 -20.57 9.31
N ARG A 266 -10.42 -19.37 8.74
CA ARG A 266 -11.32 -18.27 9.15
C ARG A 266 -12.61 -18.16 8.33
N SER A 267 -12.60 -18.53 7.07
CA SER A 267 -13.73 -18.37 6.14
C SER A 267 -14.11 -19.65 5.40
N GLY A 268 -13.47 -20.78 5.69
CA GLY A 268 -13.65 -22.03 4.97
C GLY A 268 -13.13 -22.01 3.51
N ARG A 269 -12.70 -20.86 3.02
CA ARG A 269 -12.28 -20.66 1.63
C ARG A 269 -10.88 -20.02 1.58
N GLY A 270 -9.91 -20.71 1.00
CA GLY A 270 -8.55 -20.22 0.78
C GLY A 270 -8.45 -19.25 -0.41
N ILE A 271 -7.23 -19.03 -0.85
CA ILE A 271 -6.94 -18.33 -2.11
C ILE A 271 -7.22 -19.28 -3.27
N THR A 272 -7.76 -18.77 -4.38
CA THR A 272 -8.14 -19.59 -5.53
C THR A 272 -6.97 -20.46 -6.02
N THR A 273 -7.21 -21.75 -6.16
CA THR A 273 -6.21 -22.80 -6.44
C THR A 273 -5.34 -22.52 -7.68
N GLY A 274 -5.84 -21.70 -8.63
CA GLY A 274 -5.10 -21.31 -9.82
C GLY A 274 -3.90 -20.37 -9.55
N ILE A 275 -3.97 -19.55 -8.48
CA ILE A 275 -2.90 -18.63 -8.09
C ILE A 275 -1.76 -19.40 -7.43
N LEU A 276 -2.07 -20.35 -6.56
CA LEU A 276 -1.07 -21.17 -5.86
C LEU A 276 -0.22 -22.01 -6.82
N ARG A 277 -0.78 -22.43 -7.98
CA ARG A 277 -0.06 -23.22 -8.99
C ARG A 277 0.90 -22.41 -9.86
N LYS A 278 0.72 -21.09 -9.97
CA LYS A 278 1.61 -20.22 -10.76
C LYS A 278 2.88 -19.81 -9.99
N GLN A 279 2.91 -20.04 -8.69
CA GLN A 279 4.00 -19.62 -7.79
C GLN A 279 4.81 -20.80 -7.20
N SER A 280 4.46 -22.04 -7.56
CA SER A 280 5.20 -23.26 -7.27
C SER A 280 6.03 -23.71 -8.48
#